data_46d7db53f3921c7c3e630cdc54640046
#
_entry.id   46d7db53f3921c7c3e630cdc54640046
#
_cell.length_a   1.000
_cell.length_b   1.000
_cell.length_c   1.000
_cell.angle_alpha   90.00
_cell.angle_beta   90.00
_cell.angle_gamma   90.00
#
_symmetry.space_group_name_H-M   'P 1'
#
loop_
_entity.id
_entity.type
_entity.pdbx_description
1 polymer ?
#
loop_
_entity_poly.entity_id
_entity_poly.type
_entity_poly.pdbx_seq_one_letter_code
_entity_poly.pdbx_strand_id
1 'polypeptide(L)'
;MVELIKIEIIWIEYTWIKIDYKIVYANIVERWMLMTNRKKALLGASATIAVWATAFPFSKIALQSVDSLTLSVARVMGGALLMLVIGVVKGLHIPTTWREWGLYILLGATGNFVYQVVFNEGLRTILAATSSIIMALTPMTTALMAMIVYKDKIRPIGWLFTITAFIGVAIIILWNSTLTIPTGALWTLLGMTLFAVYNILNRGLSLKGYKPITIAMWSMFTGAIMALPFAEHAIEMIAVAPISAKFAMAYLAFLSSALGFVFWSFALEHAEKVSDVTNFMYISPIVAAIVAAFLLGEIPNMGLYIGAPIILGSLFLFNRYR
;
A
#
# COMPACT_ATOMS: atom_id res chain seq x y z
N MET A 1 0.00 19.99 27.71
CA MET A 1 0.28 19.87 26.27
C MET A 1 -0.99 20.22 25.48
N VAL A 2 -1.53 21.42 25.69
CA VAL A 2 -2.79 21.92 25.09
C VAL A 2 -2.59 23.31 24.47
N GLU A 3 -1.36 23.75 24.29
CA GLU A 3 -1.05 25.12 23.85
C GLU A 3 -0.21 25.18 22.58
N LEU A 4 -0.61 24.55 21.49
CA LEU A 4 -0.01 24.85 20.20
C LEU A 4 -0.94 24.46 19.04
N ILE A 5 -2.07 25.13 18.87
CA ILE A 5 -2.65 25.40 17.54
C ILE A 5 -3.58 26.62 17.69
N LYS A 6 -2.99 27.81 17.70
CA LYS A 6 -3.70 29.04 17.28
C LYS A 6 -3.58 29.08 15.75
N ILE A 7 -4.53 28.50 15.06
CA ILE A 7 -4.71 28.76 13.63
C ILE A 7 -5.61 30.00 13.55
N GLU A 8 -5.06 31.10 13.08
CA GLU A 8 -5.83 32.31 12.75
C GLU A 8 -6.82 31.98 11.64
N ILE A 9 -8.07 32.31 11.90
CA ILE A 9 -9.23 31.99 11.07
C ILE A 9 -9.36 33.02 9.98
N ILE A 10 -9.29 32.58 8.74
CA ILE A 10 -9.74 33.38 7.59
C ILE A 10 -11.27 33.39 7.62
N TRP A 11 -11.84 34.61 7.76
CA TRP A 11 -13.28 34.84 7.69
C TRP A 11 -13.77 34.61 6.27
N ILE A 12 -14.58 33.56 6.07
CA ILE A 12 -15.44 33.45 4.90
C ILE A 12 -16.85 33.74 5.37
N GLU A 13 -17.27 35.01 5.20
CA GLU A 13 -18.68 35.40 5.27
C GLU A 13 -19.39 34.91 4.01
N TYR A 14 -20.08 33.80 4.11
CA TYR A 14 -21.28 33.52 3.26
C TYR A 14 -22.12 32.41 3.89
N THR A 15 -23.41 32.79 4.16
CA THR A 15 -24.61 31.96 4.43
C THR A 15 -24.81 31.30 5.80
N TRP A 16 -25.72 31.85 6.55
CA TRP A 16 -26.85 31.36 7.42
C TRP A 16 -26.70 30.09 8.29
N ILE A 17 -25.59 29.43 8.38
CA ILE A 17 -25.36 28.38 9.39
C ILE A 17 -24.07 28.74 10.14
N LYS A 18 -24.23 29.39 11.32
CA LYS A 18 -23.12 29.49 12.31
C LYS A 18 -22.88 28.09 12.86
N ILE A 19 -22.04 27.30 12.18
CA ILE A 19 -21.51 26.07 12.75
C ILE A 19 -20.50 26.48 13.81
N ASP A 20 -20.84 26.31 15.07
CA ASP A 20 -19.88 26.48 16.16
C ASP A 20 -18.88 25.31 16.07
N TYR A 21 -17.74 25.55 15.39
CA TYR A 21 -16.71 24.54 15.17
C TYR A 21 -16.16 23.99 16.50
N LYS A 22 -16.24 24.73 17.63
CA LYS A 22 -15.86 24.22 18.95
C LYS A 22 -16.80 23.12 19.42
N ILE A 23 -18.12 23.28 19.18
CA ILE A 23 -19.10 22.25 19.50
C ILE A 23 -18.94 21.05 18.58
N VAL A 24 -18.72 21.27 17.27
CA VAL A 24 -18.47 20.18 16.30
C VAL A 24 -17.18 19.43 16.65
N TYR A 25 -16.11 20.16 16.95
CA TYR A 25 -14.84 19.57 17.36
C TYR A 25 -14.96 18.77 18.67
N ALA A 26 -15.61 19.34 19.70
CA ALA A 26 -15.87 18.66 20.97
C ALA A 26 -16.68 17.37 20.78
N ASN A 27 -17.75 17.43 19.99
CA ASN A 27 -18.58 16.26 19.67
C ASN A 27 -17.81 15.19 18.89
N ILE A 28 -16.94 15.58 17.96
CA ILE A 28 -16.10 14.64 17.20
C ILE A 28 -15.09 13.98 18.14
N VAL A 29 -14.42 14.73 18.99
CA VAL A 29 -13.44 14.21 19.95
C VAL A 29 -14.11 13.30 20.98
N GLU A 30 -15.27 13.66 21.50
CA GLU A 30 -16.02 12.84 22.43
C GLU A 30 -16.44 11.51 21.78
N ARG A 31 -17.05 11.57 20.59
CA ARG A 31 -17.41 10.35 19.82
C ARG A 31 -16.20 9.48 19.54
N TRP A 32 -15.06 10.07 19.23
CA TRP A 32 -13.81 9.36 19.01
C TRP A 32 -13.30 8.65 20.28
N MET A 33 -13.38 9.33 21.44
CA MET A 33 -12.99 8.74 22.72
C MET A 33 -13.92 7.59 23.14
N LEU A 34 -15.21 7.68 22.83
CA LEU A 34 -16.21 6.65 23.11
C LEU A 34 -16.17 5.46 22.13
N MET A 35 -15.41 5.55 21.04
CA MET A 35 -15.30 4.44 20.08
C MET A 35 -14.50 3.27 20.67
N THR A 36 -15.04 2.06 20.47
CA THR A 36 -14.31 0.82 20.81
C THR A 36 -13.05 0.68 19.93
N ASN A 37 -12.03 0.01 20.45
CA ASN A 37 -10.79 -0.27 19.71
C ASN A 37 -11.08 -0.98 18.38
N ARG A 38 -12.03 -1.91 18.35
CA ARG A 38 -12.47 -2.59 17.13
C ARG A 38 -12.97 -1.60 16.06
N LYS A 39 -13.81 -0.61 16.44
CA LYS A 39 -14.28 0.41 15.47
C LYS A 39 -13.13 1.28 14.96
N LYS A 40 -12.20 1.68 15.84
CA LYS A 40 -10.99 2.42 15.45
C LYS A 40 -10.12 1.62 14.47
N ALA A 41 -9.91 0.33 14.73
CA ALA A 41 -9.16 -0.56 13.85
C ALA A 41 -9.82 -0.68 12.46
N LEU A 42 -11.14 -0.87 12.42
CA LEU A 42 -11.89 -0.96 11.16
C LEU A 42 -11.86 0.34 10.34
N LEU A 43 -11.96 1.51 11.01
CA LEU A 43 -11.84 2.80 10.33
C LEU A 43 -10.43 3.00 9.74
N GLY A 44 -9.38 2.70 10.50
CA GLY A 44 -8.01 2.76 10.00
C GLY A 44 -7.78 1.83 8.82
N ALA A 45 -8.28 0.59 8.89
CA ALA A 45 -8.20 -0.38 7.78
C ALA A 45 -8.97 0.12 6.54
N SER A 46 -10.18 0.62 6.71
CA SER A 46 -10.98 1.15 5.60
C SER A 46 -10.30 2.34 4.92
N ALA A 47 -9.74 3.29 5.71
CA ALA A 47 -8.99 4.42 5.19
C ALA A 47 -7.75 3.95 4.41
N THR A 48 -7.00 2.98 4.95
CA THR A 48 -5.84 2.39 4.27
C THR A 48 -6.24 1.79 2.92
N ILE A 49 -7.28 0.96 2.90
CA ILE A 49 -7.71 0.28 1.67
C ILE A 49 -8.21 1.30 0.64
N ALA A 50 -8.96 2.33 1.04
CA ALA A 50 -9.40 3.37 0.14
C ALA A 50 -8.20 4.05 -0.56
N VAL A 51 -7.14 4.35 0.19
CA VAL A 51 -5.94 5.01 -0.33
C VAL A 51 -5.05 4.05 -1.14
N TRP A 52 -4.88 2.81 -0.71
CA TRP A 52 -4.02 1.85 -1.41
C TRP A 52 -4.68 1.27 -2.66
N ALA A 53 -5.99 1.03 -2.65
CA ALA A 53 -6.70 0.55 -3.83
C ALA A 53 -6.70 1.60 -4.96
N THR A 54 -6.90 2.86 -4.62
CA THR A 54 -6.85 3.96 -5.59
C THR A 54 -5.43 4.28 -6.07
N ALA A 55 -4.39 3.80 -5.37
CA ALA A 55 -3.01 3.96 -5.83
C ALA A 55 -2.74 3.30 -7.20
N PHE A 56 -3.42 2.20 -7.55
CA PHE A 56 -3.27 1.54 -8.85
C PHE A 56 -3.67 2.46 -10.02
N PRO A 57 -4.90 2.98 -10.08
CA PRO A 57 -5.28 3.90 -11.17
C PRO A 57 -4.50 5.22 -11.14
N PHE A 58 -4.20 5.80 -9.96
CA PHE A 58 -3.38 7.02 -9.90
C PHE A 58 -1.94 6.79 -10.38
N SER A 59 -1.34 5.63 -10.07
CA SER A 59 -0.04 5.28 -10.64
C SER A 59 -0.11 5.20 -12.17
N LYS A 60 -1.18 4.63 -12.71
CA LYS A 60 -1.37 4.54 -14.16
C LYS A 60 -1.54 5.91 -14.84
N ILE A 61 -2.25 6.84 -14.18
CA ILE A 61 -2.34 8.24 -14.66
C ILE A 61 -0.95 8.88 -14.72
N ALA A 62 -0.14 8.74 -13.66
CA ALA A 62 1.22 9.28 -13.66
C ALA A 62 2.10 8.65 -14.73
N LEU A 63 2.04 7.32 -14.90
CA LEU A 63 2.83 6.56 -15.87
C LEU A 63 2.50 6.84 -17.34
N GLN A 64 1.43 7.57 -17.63
CA GLN A 64 1.17 8.09 -18.99
C GLN A 64 2.16 9.20 -19.39
N SER A 65 2.81 9.84 -18.44
CA SER A 65 3.63 11.03 -18.68
C SER A 65 5.04 10.94 -18.09
N VAL A 66 5.28 10.03 -17.14
CA VAL A 66 6.60 9.81 -16.54
C VAL A 66 6.93 8.31 -16.55
N ASP A 67 8.21 7.97 -16.47
CA ASP A 67 8.64 6.58 -16.36
C ASP A 67 8.44 5.99 -14.96
N SER A 68 8.63 4.68 -14.86
CA SER A 68 8.47 3.92 -13.62
C SER A 68 9.46 4.35 -12.53
N LEU A 69 10.66 4.77 -12.94
CA LEU A 69 11.71 5.22 -12.03
C LEU A 69 11.34 6.57 -11.43
N THR A 70 10.97 7.54 -12.26
CA THR A 70 10.53 8.89 -11.85
C THR A 70 9.35 8.83 -10.87
N LEU A 71 8.31 8.02 -11.20
CA LEU A 71 7.17 7.83 -10.30
C LEU A 71 7.62 7.24 -8.96
N SER A 72 8.51 6.26 -8.98
CA SER A 72 9.00 5.61 -7.75
C SER A 72 9.82 6.56 -6.89
N VAL A 73 10.70 7.37 -7.50
CA VAL A 73 11.46 8.43 -6.82
C VAL A 73 10.52 9.42 -6.15
N ALA A 74 9.55 9.96 -6.89
CA ALA A 74 8.57 10.93 -6.36
C ALA A 74 7.80 10.36 -5.16
N ARG A 75 7.33 9.10 -5.26
CA ARG A 75 6.57 8.43 -4.20
C ARG A 75 7.40 8.20 -2.95
N VAL A 76 8.62 7.69 -3.11
CA VAL A 76 9.46 7.28 -1.98
C VAL A 76 10.06 8.49 -1.29
N MET A 77 10.53 9.49 -2.04
CA MET A 77 11.10 10.72 -1.46
C MET A 77 10.02 11.59 -0.78
N GLY A 78 8.89 11.82 -1.46
CA GLY A 78 7.79 12.58 -0.85
C GLY A 78 7.18 11.85 0.34
N GLY A 79 7.01 10.52 0.27
CA GLY A 79 6.57 9.70 1.38
C GLY A 79 7.54 9.75 2.57
N ALA A 80 8.84 9.64 2.31
CA ALA A 80 9.89 9.71 3.34
C ALA A 80 9.91 11.07 4.04
N LEU A 81 9.75 12.16 3.30
CA LEU A 81 9.69 13.51 3.87
C LEU A 81 8.57 13.62 4.91
N LEU A 82 7.35 13.20 4.56
CA LEU A 82 6.22 13.25 5.49
C LEU A 82 6.39 12.28 6.66
N MET A 83 6.91 11.07 6.41
CA MET A 83 7.17 10.08 7.47
C MET A 83 8.26 10.54 8.45
N LEU A 84 9.29 11.26 7.98
CA LEU A 84 10.30 11.87 8.86
C LEU A 84 9.69 12.94 9.76
N VAL A 85 8.83 13.81 9.24
CA VAL A 85 8.10 14.79 10.05
C VAL A 85 7.29 14.10 11.15
N ILE A 86 6.53 13.05 10.80
CA ILE A 86 5.77 12.26 11.76
C ILE A 86 6.70 11.59 12.78
N GLY A 87 7.85 11.09 12.34
CA GLY A 87 8.86 10.46 13.18
C GLY A 87 9.42 11.41 14.24
N VAL A 88 9.80 12.62 13.82
CA VAL A 88 10.30 13.67 14.75
C VAL A 88 9.25 14.01 15.80
N VAL A 89 7.99 14.20 15.39
CA VAL A 89 6.89 14.54 16.30
C VAL A 89 6.59 13.41 17.28
N LYS A 90 6.69 12.14 16.85
CA LYS A 90 6.38 10.97 17.70
C LYS A 90 7.58 10.45 18.50
N GLY A 91 8.77 11.01 18.33
CA GLY A 91 9.98 10.55 19.03
C GLY A 91 10.30 9.09 18.73
N LEU A 92 10.30 8.69 17.45
CA LEU A 92 10.55 7.31 17.06
C LEU A 92 12.00 6.88 17.33
N HIS A 93 12.16 5.60 17.66
CA HIS A 93 13.45 5.00 17.90
C HIS A 93 14.38 5.12 16.68
N ILE A 94 15.60 5.58 16.91
CA ILE A 94 16.65 5.67 15.87
C ILE A 94 17.45 4.35 15.88
N PRO A 95 17.69 3.71 14.73
CA PRO A 95 18.53 2.51 14.64
C PRO A 95 19.93 2.79 15.15
N THR A 96 20.43 1.97 16.07
CA THR A 96 21.73 2.17 16.72
C THR A 96 22.81 1.21 16.23
N THR A 97 22.39 0.10 15.59
CA THR A 97 23.31 -0.95 15.18
C THR A 97 23.39 -1.07 13.65
N TRP A 98 24.54 -1.47 13.18
CA TRP A 98 24.83 -1.77 11.77
C TRP A 98 23.88 -2.85 11.19
N ARG A 99 23.50 -3.83 12.05
CA ARG A 99 22.57 -4.89 11.67
C ARG A 99 21.15 -4.35 11.47
N GLU A 100 20.72 -3.41 12.29
CA GLU A 100 19.41 -2.74 12.11
C GLU A 100 19.40 -1.95 10.81
N TRP A 101 20.43 -1.16 10.53
CA TRP A 101 20.52 -0.42 9.27
C TRP A 101 20.49 -1.35 8.06
N GLY A 102 21.22 -2.48 8.09
CA GLY A 102 21.16 -3.49 7.03
C GLY A 102 19.74 -4.03 6.80
N LEU A 103 18.97 -4.29 7.89
CA LEU A 103 17.58 -4.72 7.76
C LEU A 103 16.67 -3.62 7.19
N TYR A 104 16.84 -2.36 7.61
CA TYR A 104 16.08 -1.25 7.05
C TYR A 104 16.43 -0.98 5.59
N ILE A 105 17.68 -1.15 5.18
CA ILE A 105 18.09 -1.08 3.77
C ILE A 105 17.35 -2.16 2.94
N LEU A 106 17.33 -3.41 3.41
CA LEU A 106 16.59 -4.48 2.76
C LEU A 106 15.08 -4.21 2.71
N LEU A 107 14.51 -3.68 3.79
CA LEU A 107 13.11 -3.26 3.85
C LEU A 107 12.82 -2.10 2.88
N GLY A 108 13.72 -1.13 2.79
CA GLY A 108 13.64 -0.01 1.85
C GLY A 108 13.69 -0.45 0.39
N ALA A 109 14.54 -1.42 0.09
CA ALA A 109 14.61 -2.01 -1.25
C ALA A 109 13.35 -2.80 -1.57
N THR A 110 12.99 -3.78 -0.72
CA THR A 110 11.94 -4.76 -1.03
C THR A 110 10.53 -4.26 -0.83
N GLY A 111 10.30 -3.25 -0.01
CA GLY A 111 8.97 -2.70 0.28
C GLY A 111 8.72 -1.30 -0.28
N ASN A 112 9.77 -0.57 -0.67
CA ASN A 112 9.64 0.81 -1.10
C ASN A 112 10.30 1.04 -2.47
N PHE A 113 11.61 1.27 -2.59
CA PHE A 113 12.18 1.78 -3.83
C PHE A 113 12.20 0.75 -4.97
N VAL A 114 12.95 -0.37 -4.82
CA VAL A 114 13.07 -1.38 -5.89
C VAL A 114 11.72 -2.02 -6.18
N TYR A 115 10.95 -2.35 -5.15
CA TYR A 115 9.58 -2.81 -5.28
C TYR A 115 8.73 -1.86 -6.14
N GLN A 116 8.78 -0.56 -5.86
CA GLN A 116 7.99 0.44 -6.58
C GLN A 116 8.37 0.52 -8.06
N VAL A 117 9.68 0.51 -8.37
CA VAL A 117 10.15 0.53 -9.76
C VAL A 117 9.64 -0.68 -10.53
N VAL A 118 9.83 -1.88 -9.95
CA VAL A 118 9.38 -3.15 -10.54
C VAL A 118 7.87 -3.21 -10.71
N PHE A 119 7.13 -2.81 -9.68
CA PHE A 119 5.66 -2.78 -9.69
C PHE A 119 5.12 -1.79 -10.75
N ASN A 120 5.67 -0.57 -10.77
CA ASN A 120 5.26 0.47 -11.73
C ASN A 120 5.57 0.05 -13.17
N GLU A 121 6.69 -0.65 -13.42
CA GLU A 121 7.01 -1.18 -14.74
C GLU A 121 5.98 -2.23 -15.18
N GLY A 122 5.56 -3.09 -14.28
CA GLY A 122 4.45 -4.03 -14.53
C GLY A 122 3.16 -3.30 -14.88
N LEU A 123 2.81 -2.29 -14.10
CA LEU A 123 1.56 -1.54 -14.25
C LEU A 123 1.47 -0.75 -15.56
N ARG A 124 2.60 -0.42 -16.20
CA ARG A 124 2.60 0.28 -17.51
C ARG A 124 1.87 -0.49 -18.61
N THR A 125 1.96 -1.81 -18.59
CA THR A 125 1.53 -2.66 -19.72
C THR A 125 0.31 -3.52 -19.46
N ILE A 126 -0.13 -3.67 -18.18
CA ILE A 126 -1.36 -4.40 -17.82
C ILE A 126 -2.38 -3.48 -17.18
N LEU A 127 -3.64 -3.92 -17.11
CA LEU A 127 -4.71 -3.17 -16.45
C LEU A 127 -4.42 -2.98 -14.95
N ALA A 128 -4.85 -1.84 -14.39
CA ALA A 128 -4.77 -1.56 -12.97
C ALA A 128 -5.51 -2.63 -12.14
N ALA A 129 -6.68 -3.06 -12.63
CA ALA A 129 -7.44 -4.15 -12.05
C ALA A 129 -6.67 -5.47 -12.05
N THR A 130 -6.02 -5.85 -13.17
CA THR A 130 -5.20 -7.07 -13.26
C THR A 130 -4.03 -7.02 -12.28
N SER A 131 -3.30 -5.89 -12.24
CA SER A 131 -2.18 -5.69 -11.31
C SER A 131 -2.61 -5.81 -9.85
N SER A 132 -3.75 -5.21 -9.48
CA SER A 132 -4.27 -5.27 -8.12
C SER A 132 -4.65 -6.69 -7.68
N ILE A 133 -5.21 -7.51 -8.58
CA ILE A 133 -5.53 -8.92 -8.31
C ILE A 133 -4.25 -9.76 -8.13
N ILE A 134 -3.22 -9.55 -8.96
CA ILE A 134 -1.92 -10.22 -8.78
C ILE A 134 -1.32 -9.83 -7.42
N MET A 135 -1.33 -8.55 -7.08
CA MET A 135 -0.84 -8.07 -5.79
C MET A 135 -1.63 -8.62 -4.59
N ALA A 136 -2.90 -8.97 -4.76
CA ALA A 136 -3.71 -9.60 -3.72
C ALA A 136 -3.18 -10.97 -3.28
N LEU A 137 -2.33 -11.64 -4.08
CA LEU A 137 -1.64 -12.88 -3.68
C LEU A 137 -0.52 -12.67 -2.65
N THR A 138 -0.13 -11.42 -2.37
CA THR A 138 0.96 -11.12 -1.42
C THR A 138 0.82 -11.84 -0.07
N PRO A 139 -0.35 -11.86 0.59
CA PRO A 139 -0.49 -12.56 1.89
C PRO A 139 -0.23 -14.07 1.78
N MET A 140 -0.64 -14.70 0.68
CA MET A 140 -0.41 -16.13 0.44
C MET A 140 1.08 -16.40 0.18
N THR A 141 1.72 -15.61 -0.68
CA THR A 141 3.15 -15.71 -0.95
C THR A 141 3.97 -15.46 0.31
N THR A 142 3.56 -14.48 1.14
CA THR A 142 4.16 -14.24 2.47
C THR A 142 4.01 -15.45 3.39
N ALA A 143 2.86 -16.14 3.38
CA ALA A 143 2.66 -17.34 4.20
C ALA A 143 3.54 -18.51 3.73
N LEU A 144 3.72 -18.69 2.41
CA LEU A 144 4.65 -19.68 1.86
C LEU A 144 6.11 -19.38 2.27
N MET A 145 6.53 -18.12 2.21
CA MET A 145 7.85 -17.71 2.68
C MET A 145 8.00 -17.89 4.20
N ALA A 146 6.96 -17.60 4.98
CA ALA A 146 6.96 -17.80 6.43
C ALA A 146 7.11 -19.28 6.82
N MET A 147 6.59 -20.20 6.02
CA MET A 147 6.81 -21.62 6.20
C MET A 147 8.30 -21.98 6.09
N ILE A 148 9.02 -21.37 5.17
CA ILE A 148 10.46 -21.60 4.97
C ILE A 148 11.28 -20.94 6.09
N VAL A 149 11.02 -19.65 6.37
CA VAL A 149 11.83 -18.82 7.28
C VAL A 149 11.51 -19.08 8.74
N TYR A 150 10.22 -19.13 9.08
CA TYR A 150 9.73 -19.25 10.47
C TYR A 150 9.25 -20.67 10.83
N LYS A 151 9.31 -21.62 9.88
CA LYS A 151 8.82 -22.98 10.04
C LYS A 151 7.32 -23.05 10.37
N ASP A 152 6.55 -22.04 9.94
CA ASP A 152 5.10 -22.03 10.07
C ASP A 152 4.52 -23.24 9.29
N LYS A 153 3.47 -23.87 9.85
CA LYS A 153 2.84 -25.02 9.19
C LYS A 153 1.61 -24.58 8.39
N ILE A 154 1.54 -24.99 7.15
CA ILE A 154 0.35 -24.83 6.30
C ILE A 154 -0.37 -26.17 6.27
N ARG A 155 -1.67 -26.20 6.62
CA ARG A 155 -2.49 -27.40 6.54
C ARG A 155 -2.64 -27.87 5.08
N PRO A 156 -2.86 -29.17 4.82
CA PRO A 156 -3.03 -29.68 3.44
C PRO A 156 -4.10 -28.95 2.63
N ILE A 157 -5.21 -28.57 3.28
CA ILE A 157 -6.27 -27.77 2.66
C ILE A 157 -5.78 -26.38 2.20
N GLY A 158 -4.82 -25.77 2.89
CA GLY A 158 -4.20 -24.51 2.50
C GLY A 158 -3.44 -24.62 1.18
N TRP A 159 -2.81 -25.77 0.92
CA TRP A 159 -2.15 -26.05 -0.36
C TRP A 159 -3.15 -26.12 -1.52
N LEU A 160 -4.33 -26.71 -1.31
CA LEU A 160 -5.39 -26.72 -2.31
C LEU A 160 -5.77 -25.27 -2.70
N PHE A 161 -6.00 -24.41 -1.71
CA PHE A 161 -6.34 -23.01 -1.98
C PHE A 161 -5.17 -22.23 -2.61
N THR A 162 -3.92 -22.58 -2.29
CA THR A 162 -2.75 -22.00 -2.97
C THR A 162 -2.76 -22.34 -4.46
N ILE A 163 -2.95 -23.61 -4.81
CA ILE A 163 -2.99 -24.08 -6.20
C ILE A 163 -4.15 -23.42 -6.95
N THR A 164 -5.35 -23.38 -6.36
CA THR A 164 -6.51 -22.75 -7.00
C THR A 164 -6.34 -21.25 -7.22
N ALA A 165 -5.66 -20.55 -6.33
CA ALA A 165 -5.34 -19.14 -6.54
C ALA A 165 -4.36 -18.93 -7.71
N PHE A 166 -3.32 -19.77 -7.84
CA PHE A 166 -2.41 -19.70 -8.99
C PHE A 166 -3.09 -20.08 -10.31
N ILE A 167 -4.05 -21.02 -10.31
CA ILE A 167 -4.88 -21.30 -11.47
C ILE A 167 -5.69 -20.06 -11.87
N GLY A 168 -6.26 -19.34 -10.90
CA GLY A 168 -6.96 -18.07 -11.15
C GLY A 168 -6.06 -17.01 -11.80
N VAL A 169 -4.80 -16.92 -11.37
CA VAL A 169 -3.80 -16.03 -12.01
C VAL A 169 -3.50 -16.46 -13.43
N ALA A 170 -3.31 -17.75 -13.67
CA ALA A 170 -3.07 -18.29 -15.00
C ALA A 170 -4.24 -17.98 -15.95
N ILE A 171 -5.49 -18.12 -15.49
CA ILE A 171 -6.68 -17.73 -16.26
C ILE A 171 -6.62 -16.25 -16.65
N ILE A 172 -6.32 -15.34 -15.72
CA ILE A 172 -6.24 -13.89 -16.02
C ILE A 172 -5.15 -13.58 -17.05
N ILE A 173 -3.98 -14.16 -16.86
CA ILE A 173 -2.80 -13.86 -17.68
C ILE A 173 -2.94 -14.44 -19.10
N LEU A 174 -3.46 -15.64 -19.22
CA LEU A 174 -3.51 -16.40 -20.48
C LEU A 174 -4.82 -16.24 -21.27
N TRP A 175 -5.82 -15.52 -20.74
CA TRP A 175 -7.15 -15.43 -21.35
C TRP A 175 -7.15 -14.94 -22.80
N ASN A 176 -6.37 -13.89 -23.09
CA ASN A 176 -6.32 -13.28 -24.42
C ASN A 176 -5.05 -13.64 -25.19
N SER A 177 -4.24 -14.56 -24.70
CA SER A 177 -2.92 -14.76 -25.26
C SER A 177 -2.84 -16.06 -26.07
N THR A 178 -2.18 -15.98 -27.18
CA THR A 178 -1.60 -17.09 -27.92
C THR A 178 -0.42 -17.70 -27.13
N LEU A 179 -0.64 -18.09 -25.84
CA LEU A 179 0.37 -18.63 -24.90
C LEU A 179 1.55 -17.70 -24.59
N THR A 180 1.44 -16.41 -24.84
CA THR A 180 2.46 -15.43 -24.46
C THR A 180 2.11 -14.77 -23.13
N ILE A 181 3.00 -14.86 -22.13
CA ILE A 181 2.83 -14.19 -20.84
C ILE A 181 3.16 -12.70 -21.01
N PRO A 182 2.23 -11.77 -20.74
CA PRO A 182 2.53 -10.34 -20.80
C PRO A 182 3.69 -9.98 -19.85
N THR A 183 4.68 -9.26 -20.34
CA THR A 183 5.84 -8.84 -19.54
C THR A 183 5.45 -8.08 -18.28
N GLY A 184 4.39 -7.26 -18.36
CA GLY A 184 3.86 -6.55 -17.18
C GLY A 184 3.33 -7.45 -16.09
N ALA A 185 2.78 -8.63 -16.44
CA ALA A 185 2.37 -9.61 -15.44
C ALA A 185 3.58 -10.19 -14.71
N LEU A 186 4.68 -10.47 -15.42
CA LEU A 186 5.94 -10.95 -14.81
C LEU A 186 6.54 -9.90 -13.87
N TRP A 187 6.59 -8.63 -14.30
CA TRP A 187 7.03 -7.53 -13.44
C TRP A 187 6.16 -7.38 -12.20
N THR A 188 4.84 -7.48 -12.34
CA THR A 188 3.91 -7.40 -11.19
C THR A 188 4.08 -8.59 -10.24
N LEU A 189 4.28 -9.81 -10.74
CA LEU A 189 4.59 -10.98 -9.93
C LEU A 189 5.93 -10.83 -9.18
N LEU A 190 6.94 -10.27 -9.82
CA LEU A 190 8.22 -9.96 -9.17
C LEU A 190 8.02 -8.90 -8.08
N GLY A 191 7.25 -7.83 -8.36
CA GLY A 191 6.89 -6.81 -7.37
C GLY A 191 6.15 -7.42 -6.18
N MET A 192 5.16 -8.27 -6.42
CA MET A 192 4.43 -9.01 -5.39
C MET A 192 5.37 -9.86 -4.53
N THR A 193 6.34 -10.52 -5.14
CA THR A 193 7.34 -11.34 -4.45
C THR A 193 8.25 -10.48 -3.58
N LEU A 194 8.75 -9.35 -4.09
CA LEU A 194 9.55 -8.38 -3.32
C LEU A 194 8.76 -7.87 -2.10
N PHE A 195 7.49 -7.53 -2.30
CA PHE A 195 6.65 -7.06 -1.19
C PHE A 195 6.34 -8.19 -0.18
N ALA A 196 6.28 -9.44 -0.61
CA ALA A 196 6.19 -10.58 0.32
C ALA A 196 7.49 -10.73 1.15
N VAL A 197 8.67 -10.52 0.55
CA VAL A 197 9.95 -10.46 1.29
C VAL A 197 9.94 -9.32 2.32
N TYR A 198 9.47 -8.12 1.92
CA TYR A 198 9.27 -7.01 2.86
C TYR A 198 8.41 -7.42 4.06
N ASN A 199 7.29 -8.12 3.83
CA ASN A 199 6.42 -8.57 4.91
C ASN A 199 7.11 -9.56 5.86
N ILE A 200 7.97 -10.45 5.35
CA ILE A 200 8.76 -11.38 6.16
C ILE A 200 9.78 -10.64 7.02
N LEU A 201 10.50 -9.69 6.45
CA LEU A 201 11.46 -8.87 7.19
C LEU A 201 10.77 -7.99 8.25
N ASN A 202 9.62 -7.39 7.89
CA ASN A 202 8.79 -6.59 8.79
C ASN A 202 8.31 -7.43 9.98
N ARG A 203 7.80 -8.65 9.72
CA ARG A 203 7.43 -9.60 10.79
C ARG A 203 8.61 -9.89 11.72
N GLY A 204 9.80 -10.08 11.18
CA GLY A 204 11.02 -10.32 11.98
C GLY A 204 11.35 -9.18 12.93
N LEU A 205 11.18 -7.92 12.51
CA LEU A 205 11.34 -6.76 13.39
C LEU A 205 10.18 -6.62 14.38
N SER A 206 8.95 -6.85 13.95
CA SER A 206 7.76 -6.82 14.84
C SER A 206 7.87 -7.83 15.97
N LEU A 207 8.40 -9.03 15.72
CA LEU A 207 8.65 -10.04 16.75
C LEU A 207 9.74 -9.61 17.75
N LYS A 208 10.61 -8.68 17.39
CA LYS A 208 11.61 -8.05 18.28
C LYS A 208 11.05 -6.83 19.03
N GLY A 209 9.76 -6.52 18.89
CA GLY A 209 9.09 -5.44 19.59
C GLY A 209 9.14 -4.07 18.89
N TYR A 210 9.63 -3.98 17.65
CA TYR A 210 9.61 -2.73 16.89
C TYR A 210 8.18 -2.37 16.48
N LYS A 211 7.80 -1.10 16.67
CA LYS A 211 6.47 -0.61 16.28
C LYS A 211 6.30 -0.54 14.76
N PRO A 212 5.14 -0.91 14.21
CA PRO A 212 4.89 -0.88 12.75
C PRO A 212 5.22 0.47 12.12
N ILE A 213 4.89 1.58 12.78
CA ILE A 213 5.17 2.94 12.29
C ILE A 213 6.69 3.22 12.20
N THR A 214 7.48 2.72 13.15
CA THR A 214 8.95 2.87 13.14
C THR A 214 9.55 2.09 11.97
N ILE A 215 9.06 0.86 11.74
CA ILE A 215 9.51 0.03 10.63
C ILE A 215 9.17 0.71 9.28
N ALA A 216 7.94 1.21 9.14
CA ALA A 216 7.51 1.91 7.93
C ALA A 216 8.34 3.17 7.66
N MET A 217 8.60 3.98 8.69
CA MET A 217 9.40 5.21 8.55
C MET A 217 10.82 4.91 8.08
N TRP A 218 11.54 4.02 8.77
CA TRP A 218 12.94 3.74 8.44
C TRP A 218 13.09 2.99 7.11
N SER A 219 12.15 2.10 6.77
CA SER A 219 12.15 1.45 5.45
C SER A 219 11.89 2.46 4.32
N MET A 220 11.00 3.42 4.52
CA MET A 220 10.74 4.49 3.54
C MET A 220 11.96 5.41 3.40
N PHE A 221 12.59 5.78 4.52
CA PHE A 221 13.80 6.63 4.55
C PHE A 221 14.97 5.98 3.81
N THR A 222 15.26 4.71 4.09
CA THR A 222 16.34 3.99 3.39
C THR A 222 16.03 3.78 1.91
N GLY A 223 14.75 3.56 1.56
CA GLY A 223 14.29 3.58 0.18
C GLY A 223 14.52 4.92 -0.51
N ALA A 224 14.29 6.05 0.20
CA ALA A 224 14.54 7.38 -0.33
C ALA A 224 16.05 7.65 -0.54
N ILE A 225 16.91 7.16 0.35
CA ILE A 225 18.36 7.23 0.15
C ILE A 225 18.77 6.48 -1.13
N MET A 226 18.21 5.30 -1.38
CA MET A 226 18.46 4.54 -2.62
C MET A 226 17.95 5.27 -3.87
N ALA A 227 16.92 6.10 -3.74
CA ALA A 227 16.34 6.88 -4.83
C ALA A 227 17.15 8.15 -5.18
N LEU A 228 18.02 8.64 -4.27
CA LEU A 228 18.78 9.88 -4.46
C LEU A 228 19.58 9.95 -5.77
N PRO A 229 20.29 8.91 -6.23
CA PRO A 229 21.03 8.97 -7.49
C PRO A 229 20.18 9.26 -8.73
N PHE A 230 18.86 9.05 -8.62
CA PHE A 230 17.89 9.23 -9.71
C PHE A 230 17.05 10.50 -9.54
N ALA A 231 17.33 11.32 -8.52
CA ALA A 231 16.53 12.48 -8.19
C ALA A 231 16.59 13.57 -9.28
N GLU A 232 17.75 13.80 -9.90
CA GLU A 232 17.92 14.77 -10.98
C GLU A 232 17.03 14.42 -12.17
N HIS A 233 17.15 13.20 -12.69
CA HIS A 233 16.28 12.70 -13.76
C HIS A 233 14.79 12.83 -13.43
N ALA A 234 14.41 12.47 -12.20
CA ALA A 234 13.01 12.58 -11.77
C ALA A 234 12.52 14.03 -11.72
N ILE A 235 13.33 14.97 -11.24
CA ILE A 235 12.99 16.41 -11.20
C ILE A 235 12.76 16.95 -12.60
N GLU A 236 13.63 16.62 -13.56
CA GLU A 236 13.51 17.06 -14.96
C GLU A 236 12.19 16.54 -15.57
N MET A 237 11.90 15.26 -15.42
CA MET A 237 10.65 14.67 -15.94
C MET A 237 9.40 15.26 -15.27
N ILE A 238 9.43 15.45 -13.96
CA ILE A 238 8.31 16.04 -13.22
C ILE A 238 8.09 17.49 -13.63
N ALA A 239 9.15 18.27 -13.91
CA ALA A 239 9.04 19.66 -14.31
C ALA A 239 8.15 19.83 -15.55
N VAL A 240 8.32 18.96 -16.56
CA VAL A 240 7.57 19.00 -17.82
C VAL A 240 6.27 18.20 -17.81
N ALA A 241 6.03 17.39 -16.79
CA ALA A 241 4.83 16.56 -16.68
C ALA A 241 3.55 17.41 -16.57
N PRO A 242 2.41 16.94 -17.12
CA PRO A 242 1.13 17.63 -17.00
C PRO A 242 0.64 17.67 -15.54
N ILE A 243 -0.26 18.62 -15.25
CA ILE A 243 -0.77 18.83 -13.88
C ILE A 243 -1.48 17.59 -13.33
N SER A 244 -2.14 16.80 -14.17
CA SER A 244 -2.79 15.54 -13.78
C SER A 244 -1.78 14.50 -13.24
N ALA A 245 -0.62 14.37 -13.90
CA ALA A 245 0.44 13.48 -13.45
C ALA A 245 1.10 14.01 -12.15
N LYS A 246 1.34 15.32 -12.04
CA LYS A 246 1.86 15.95 -10.82
C LYS A 246 0.92 15.74 -9.64
N PHE A 247 -0.39 15.92 -9.84
CA PHE A 247 -1.39 15.64 -8.82
C PHE A 247 -1.41 14.16 -8.42
N ALA A 248 -1.38 13.25 -9.40
CA ALA A 248 -1.32 11.81 -9.14
C ALA A 248 -0.06 11.43 -8.34
N MET A 249 1.11 11.95 -8.69
CA MET A 249 2.36 11.71 -7.96
C MET A 249 2.30 12.27 -6.54
N ALA A 250 1.77 13.48 -6.32
CA ALA A 250 1.60 14.05 -4.99
C ALA A 250 0.64 13.21 -4.12
N TYR A 251 -0.51 12.80 -4.70
CA TYR A 251 -1.44 11.87 -4.06
C TYR A 251 -0.73 10.58 -3.63
N LEU A 252 0.02 9.97 -4.53
CA LEU A 252 0.73 8.72 -4.27
C LEU A 252 1.83 8.88 -3.22
N ALA A 253 2.58 9.97 -3.25
CA ALA A 253 3.64 10.26 -2.30
C ALA A 253 3.11 10.48 -0.89
N PHE A 254 2.16 11.38 -0.72
CA PHE A 254 1.71 11.81 0.60
C PHE A 254 0.58 10.94 1.17
N LEU A 255 -0.45 10.64 0.37
CA LEU A 255 -1.58 9.86 0.86
C LEU A 255 -1.27 8.35 0.85
N SER A 256 -0.84 7.82 -0.30
CA SER A 256 -0.66 6.38 -0.44
C SER A 256 0.61 5.88 0.29
N SER A 257 1.75 6.55 0.07
CA SER A 257 3.03 6.08 0.60
C SER A 257 3.29 6.50 2.05
N ALA A 258 2.73 7.62 2.55
CA ALA A 258 2.92 8.02 3.94
C ALA A 258 1.67 7.78 4.80
N LEU A 259 0.56 8.50 4.53
CA LEU A 259 -0.63 8.38 5.37
C LEU A 259 -1.26 6.98 5.32
N GLY A 260 -1.16 6.27 4.19
CA GLY A 260 -1.59 4.88 4.08
C GLY A 260 -0.92 3.99 5.12
N PHE A 261 0.40 4.11 5.31
CA PHE A 261 1.12 3.38 6.36
C PHE A 261 0.79 3.86 7.77
N VAL A 262 0.48 5.14 7.97
CA VAL A 262 0.01 5.66 9.27
C VAL A 262 -1.33 5.05 9.63
N PHE A 263 -2.29 5.06 8.70
CA PHE A 263 -3.61 4.44 8.90
C PHE A 263 -3.51 2.94 9.14
N TRP A 264 -2.64 2.27 8.41
CA TRP A 264 -2.40 0.84 8.59
C TRP A 264 -1.81 0.53 9.97
N SER A 265 -0.78 1.27 10.38
CA SER A 265 -0.18 1.14 11.71
C SER A 265 -1.19 1.40 12.81
N PHE A 266 -2.01 2.44 12.64
CA PHE A 266 -3.10 2.76 13.55
C PHE A 266 -4.14 1.64 13.65
N ALA A 267 -4.52 1.06 12.50
CA ALA A 267 -5.46 -0.07 12.46
C ALA A 267 -4.91 -1.29 13.19
N LEU A 268 -3.64 -1.62 12.99
CA LEU A 268 -2.97 -2.74 13.66
C LEU A 268 -2.83 -2.52 15.17
N GLU A 269 -2.57 -1.30 15.61
CA GLU A 269 -2.41 -0.94 17.03
C GLU A 269 -3.73 -1.13 17.81
N HIS A 270 -4.88 -0.91 17.16
CA HIS A 270 -6.19 -1.03 17.79
C HIS A 270 -6.90 -2.35 17.48
N ALA A 271 -6.32 -3.23 16.69
CA ALA A 271 -6.91 -4.50 16.33
C ALA A 271 -6.81 -5.53 17.48
N GLU A 272 -7.92 -6.18 17.82
CA GLU A 272 -7.91 -7.32 18.73
C GLU A 272 -7.19 -8.53 18.12
N LYS A 273 -7.42 -8.72 16.81
CA LYS A 273 -6.73 -9.74 16.00
C LYS A 273 -6.21 -9.09 14.72
N VAL A 274 -4.97 -9.35 14.36
CA VAL A 274 -4.37 -8.84 13.13
C VAL A 274 -5.20 -9.23 11.89
N SER A 275 -5.81 -10.43 11.90
CA SER A 275 -6.67 -10.91 10.82
C SER A 275 -7.89 -10.02 10.57
N ASP A 276 -8.42 -9.34 11.58
CA ASP A 276 -9.61 -8.47 11.43
C ASP A 276 -9.31 -7.28 10.52
N VAL A 277 -8.06 -6.81 10.56
CA VAL A 277 -7.56 -5.70 9.72
C VAL A 277 -7.07 -6.21 8.37
N THR A 278 -6.29 -7.29 8.34
CA THR A 278 -5.70 -7.79 7.08
C THR A 278 -6.73 -8.33 6.11
N ASN A 279 -7.89 -8.80 6.59
CA ASN A 279 -8.99 -9.25 5.72
C ASN A 279 -9.55 -8.11 4.84
N PHE A 280 -9.41 -6.85 5.25
CA PHE A 280 -9.81 -5.71 4.43
C PHE A 280 -8.98 -5.60 3.13
N MET A 281 -7.77 -6.14 3.09
CA MET A 281 -6.95 -6.14 1.87
C MET A 281 -7.61 -6.89 0.70
N TYR A 282 -8.52 -7.84 0.97
CA TYR A 282 -9.27 -8.55 -0.08
C TYR A 282 -10.28 -7.64 -0.82
N ILE A 283 -10.66 -6.52 -0.22
CA ILE A 283 -11.55 -5.53 -0.84
C ILE A 283 -10.77 -4.65 -1.83
N SER A 284 -9.45 -4.50 -1.62
CA SER A 284 -8.60 -3.60 -2.40
C SER A 284 -8.68 -3.83 -3.93
N PRO A 285 -8.63 -5.06 -4.47
CA PRO A 285 -8.73 -5.27 -5.90
C PRO A 285 -10.10 -4.87 -6.49
N ILE A 286 -11.16 -5.05 -5.72
CA ILE A 286 -12.51 -4.68 -6.16
C ILE A 286 -12.60 -3.15 -6.28
N VAL A 287 -12.14 -2.43 -5.26
CA VAL A 287 -12.10 -0.96 -5.28
C VAL A 287 -11.18 -0.46 -6.40
N ALA A 288 -10.00 -1.06 -6.55
CA ALA A 288 -9.06 -0.71 -7.62
C ALA A 288 -9.70 -0.87 -9.02
N ALA A 289 -10.40 -1.98 -9.27
CA ALA A 289 -11.06 -2.23 -10.55
C ALA A 289 -12.18 -1.23 -10.82
N ILE A 290 -13.03 -0.94 -9.83
CA ILE A 290 -14.10 0.04 -9.96
C ILE A 290 -13.53 1.43 -10.27
N VAL A 291 -12.53 1.88 -9.50
CA VAL A 291 -11.93 3.21 -9.68
C VAL A 291 -11.18 3.29 -11.01
N ALA A 292 -10.50 2.23 -11.45
CA ALA A 292 -9.83 2.18 -12.74
C ALA A 292 -10.83 2.26 -13.92
N ALA A 293 -11.99 1.58 -13.79
CA ALA A 293 -13.04 1.67 -14.79
C ALA A 293 -13.55 3.12 -14.94
N PHE A 294 -13.79 3.82 -13.83
CA PHE A 294 -14.29 5.21 -13.85
C PHE A 294 -13.23 6.23 -14.28
N LEU A 295 -11.98 6.11 -13.80
CA LEU A 295 -10.93 7.12 -14.05
C LEU A 295 -10.17 6.90 -15.34
N LEU A 296 -10.01 5.64 -15.76
CA LEU A 296 -9.17 5.27 -16.91
C LEU A 296 -9.98 4.68 -18.08
N GLY A 297 -11.29 4.42 -17.88
CA GLY A 297 -12.10 3.70 -18.87
C GLY A 297 -11.63 2.25 -19.06
N GLU A 298 -10.93 1.65 -18.09
CA GLU A 298 -10.46 0.27 -18.19
C GLU A 298 -11.65 -0.69 -18.16
N ILE A 299 -11.80 -1.50 -19.23
CA ILE A 299 -12.81 -2.56 -19.30
C ILE A 299 -12.09 -3.89 -19.05
N PRO A 300 -12.38 -4.57 -17.92
CA PRO A 300 -11.82 -5.88 -17.64
C PRO A 300 -12.25 -6.91 -18.70
N ASN A 301 -11.32 -7.80 -19.09
CA ASN A 301 -11.66 -8.92 -19.96
C ASN A 301 -12.34 -10.06 -19.18
N MET A 302 -12.90 -11.05 -19.91
CA MET A 302 -13.55 -12.22 -19.29
C MET A 302 -12.61 -13.03 -18.40
N GLY A 303 -11.31 -13.06 -18.70
CA GLY A 303 -10.32 -13.71 -17.84
C GLY A 303 -10.28 -13.10 -16.44
N LEU A 304 -10.40 -11.77 -16.32
CA LEU A 304 -10.46 -11.09 -15.02
C LEU A 304 -11.78 -11.42 -14.29
N TYR A 305 -12.92 -11.43 -15.00
CA TYR A 305 -14.21 -11.77 -14.38
C TYR A 305 -14.26 -13.19 -13.82
N ILE A 306 -13.55 -14.15 -14.44
CA ILE A 306 -13.49 -15.55 -13.97
C ILE A 306 -12.36 -15.72 -12.95
N GLY A 307 -11.17 -15.25 -13.25
CA GLY A 307 -9.99 -15.48 -12.42
C GLY A 307 -10.01 -14.71 -11.09
N ALA A 308 -10.55 -13.48 -11.05
CA ALA A 308 -10.59 -12.69 -9.83
C ALA A 308 -11.43 -13.33 -8.71
N PRO A 309 -12.68 -13.82 -8.94
CA PRO A 309 -13.42 -14.55 -7.92
C PRO A 309 -12.71 -15.82 -7.42
N ILE A 310 -12.04 -16.55 -8.32
CA ILE A 310 -11.27 -17.75 -7.95
C ILE A 310 -10.12 -17.34 -7.00
N ILE A 311 -9.37 -16.30 -7.34
CA ILE A 311 -8.25 -15.81 -6.51
C ILE A 311 -8.76 -15.33 -5.16
N LEU A 312 -9.75 -14.43 -5.15
CA LEU A 312 -10.27 -13.84 -3.91
C LEU A 312 -10.92 -14.90 -3.01
N GLY A 313 -11.68 -15.83 -3.59
CA GLY A 313 -12.26 -16.96 -2.88
C GLY A 313 -11.19 -17.87 -2.28
N SER A 314 -10.17 -18.19 -3.07
CA SER A 314 -9.03 -19.02 -2.61
C SER A 314 -8.27 -18.34 -1.48
N LEU A 315 -8.01 -17.03 -1.57
CA LEU A 315 -7.34 -16.25 -0.53
C LEU A 315 -8.14 -16.20 0.77
N PHE A 316 -9.45 -15.98 0.65
CA PHE A 316 -10.34 -15.99 1.81
C PHE A 316 -10.33 -17.34 2.53
N LEU A 317 -10.49 -18.42 1.78
CA LEU A 317 -10.49 -19.79 2.32
C LEU A 317 -9.11 -20.19 2.86
N PHE A 318 -8.03 -19.83 2.16
CA PHE A 318 -6.66 -20.02 2.65
C PHE A 318 -6.46 -19.37 4.02
N ASN A 319 -6.84 -18.10 4.18
CA ASN A 319 -6.67 -17.39 5.44
C ASN A 319 -7.51 -17.98 6.59
N ARG A 320 -8.65 -18.58 6.25
CA ARG A 320 -9.53 -19.23 7.23
C ARG A 320 -9.03 -20.60 7.68
N TYR A 321 -8.40 -21.38 6.79
CA TYR A 321 -8.13 -22.81 7.01
C TYR A 321 -6.65 -23.18 7.01
N ARG A 322 -5.72 -22.24 6.74
CA ARG A 322 -4.27 -22.47 6.74
C ARG A 322 -3.70 -22.99 8.07
#